data_617a1f228f3f0bd36eca69faeeeeebbc
#
_entry.id   617a1f228f3f0bd36eca69faeeeeebbc
#
_cell.length_a   1.000
_cell.length_b   1.000
_cell.length_c   1.000
_cell.angle_alpha   90.00
_cell.angle_beta   90.00
_cell.angle_gamma   90.00
#
_symmetry.space_group_name_H-M   'P 1'
#
loop_
_entity.id
_entity.type
_entity.pdbx_description
1 polymer ?
#
loop_
_entity_poly.entity_id
_entity_poly.type
_entity_poly.pdbx_seq_one_letter_code
_entity_poly.pdbx_strand_id
1 'polypeptide(L)'
;MNAPLPDHRASLRPHLRTMFRLQWEDVQDAYVLLYPEGMVKLNPSAGEILARCDGTRELDDIIDELEDLFNASNLAADVYRFIDHARQRGWLD
;
A
#
# COMPACT_ATOMS: atom_id res chain seq x y z
N MET A 1 1.63 -31.96 5.50
CA MET A 1 1.67 -31.17 5.02
C MET A 1 1.32 -30.24 5.40
N ASN A 2 1.67 -29.70 5.38
CA ASN A 2 1.29 -28.63 5.69
C ASN A 2 0.60 -28.02 4.71
N ALA A 3 -0.45 -27.63 5.04
CA ALA A 3 -1.14 -26.74 4.27
C ALA A 3 -0.25 -25.66 3.95
N PRO A 4 -0.29 -25.23 2.77
CA PRO A 4 0.39 -24.01 2.48
C PRO A 4 -0.12 -22.99 3.43
N LEU A 5 0.73 -22.16 3.85
CA LEU A 5 0.33 -21.06 4.64
C LEU A 5 -0.70 -20.29 3.89
N PRO A 6 -1.77 -19.92 4.53
CA PRO A 6 -2.74 -19.08 3.90
C PRO A 6 -2.03 -17.83 3.43
N ASP A 7 -2.57 -17.23 2.42
CA ASP A 7 -2.05 -15.94 1.98
C ASP A 7 -2.49 -14.92 3.00
N HIS A 8 -1.66 -14.71 3.99
CA HIS A 8 -1.99 -13.79 5.06
C HIS A 8 -2.18 -12.36 4.59
N ARG A 9 -1.66 -12.05 3.41
CA ARG A 9 -1.82 -10.70 2.88
C ARG A 9 -3.27 -10.38 2.57
N ALA A 10 -4.01 -11.37 2.11
CA ALA A 10 -5.41 -11.15 1.77
C ALA A 10 -6.27 -10.83 2.97
N SER A 11 -5.89 -11.31 4.15
CA SER A 11 -6.66 -11.09 5.37
C SER A 11 -6.07 -10.02 6.28
N LEU A 12 -4.95 -9.41 5.87
CA LEU A 12 -4.33 -8.38 6.66
C LEU A 12 -4.94 -7.02 6.37
N ARG A 13 -4.89 -6.17 7.35
CA ARG A 13 -5.28 -4.77 7.21
C ARG A 13 -4.02 -3.94 7.32
N PRO A 14 -3.35 -3.72 6.19
CA PRO A 14 -2.06 -3.04 6.23
C PRO A 14 -2.19 -1.60 6.70
N HIS A 15 -1.19 -1.14 7.45
CA HIS A 15 -1.14 0.27 7.80
C HIS A 15 0.31 0.73 7.93
N LEU A 16 0.50 2.03 7.76
CA LEU A 16 1.82 2.62 7.87
C LEU A 16 2.33 2.49 9.30
N ARG A 17 3.61 2.23 9.43
CA ARG A 17 4.25 2.25 10.74
C ARG A 17 4.28 3.68 11.25
N THR A 18 4.32 3.83 12.58
CA THR A 18 4.08 5.12 13.23
C THR A 18 5.04 6.22 12.83
N MET A 19 6.25 5.87 12.41
CA MET A 19 7.22 6.91 12.05
C MET A 19 7.02 7.46 10.63
N PHE A 20 6.08 6.90 9.88
CA PHE A 20 5.84 7.31 8.50
C PHE A 20 4.53 8.07 8.39
N ARG A 21 4.49 9.06 7.49
CA ARG A 21 3.32 9.82 7.19
C ARG A 21 3.14 9.94 5.72
N LEU A 22 1.93 9.73 5.25
CA LEU A 22 1.60 9.96 3.86
C LEU A 22 0.97 11.34 3.73
N GLN A 23 1.43 12.12 2.75
CA GLN A 23 0.93 13.46 2.55
C GLN A 23 0.72 13.73 1.07
N TRP A 24 -0.41 14.32 0.75
CA TRP A 24 -0.65 14.77 -0.61
C TRP A 24 0.01 16.13 -0.81
N GLU A 25 0.74 16.27 -1.93
CA GLU A 25 1.41 17.52 -2.25
C GLU A 25 0.81 18.11 -3.51
N ASP A 26 0.03 19.18 -3.37
CA ASP A 26 -0.66 19.79 -4.49
C ASP A 26 0.30 20.29 -5.57
N VAL A 27 1.40 20.89 -5.16
CA VAL A 27 2.37 21.47 -6.10
C VAL A 27 2.96 20.37 -6.98
N GLN A 28 3.20 19.20 -6.41
CA GLN A 28 3.77 18.08 -7.16
C GLN A 28 2.72 17.17 -7.77
N ASP A 29 1.46 17.36 -7.40
CA ASP A 29 0.36 16.52 -7.83
C ASP A 29 0.68 15.06 -7.53
N ALA A 30 1.15 14.79 -6.32
CA ALA A 30 1.60 13.46 -5.93
C ALA A 30 1.56 13.29 -4.43
N TYR A 31 1.49 12.03 -4.01
CA TYR A 31 1.72 11.68 -2.61
C TYR A 31 3.21 11.61 -2.33
N VAL A 32 3.57 12.01 -1.14
CA VAL A 32 4.93 11.80 -0.61
C VAL A 32 4.84 11.04 0.69
N LEU A 33 5.82 10.21 0.93
CA LEU A 33 5.96 9.47 2.18
C LEU A 33 7.04 10.15 3.00
N LEU A 34 6.64 10.66 4.17
CA LEU A 34 7.55 11.40 5.05
C LEU A 34 8.02 10.50 6.18
N TYR A 35 9.28 10.64 6.55
CA TYR A 35 9.86 9.94 7.68
C TYR A 35 10.98 10.80 8.27
N PRO A 36 11.50 10.47 9.48
CA PRO A 36 12.42 11.40 10.15
C PRO A 36 13.64 11.80 9.33
N GLU A 37 14.15 10.90 8.47
CA GLU A 37 15.36 11.19 7.71
C GLU A 37 15.11 11.81 6.34
N GLY A 38 13.85 11.96 5.94
CA GLY A 38 13.59 12.54 4.62
C GLY A 38 12.21 12.20 4.08
N MET A 39 12.12 12.12 2.76
CA MET A 39 10.85 11.84 2.11
C MET A 39 11.08 11.08 0.81
N VAL A 40 10.04 10.37 0.39
CA VAL A 40 10.01 9.66 -0.88
C VAL A 40 8.81 10.17 -1.67
N LYS A 41 9.04 10.62 -2.89
CA LYS A 41 7.94 10.93 -3.79
C LYS A 41 7.44 9.63 -4.39
N LEU A 42 6.14 9.43 -4.34
CA LEU A 42 5.54 8.18 -4.79
C LEU A 42 4.95 8.37 -6.18
N ASN A 43 5.01 7.31 -6.99
CA ASN A 43 4.26 7.32 -8.23
C ASN A 43 2.77 7.16 -7.91
N PRO A 44 1.88 7.42 -8.88
CA PRO A 44 0.44 7.38 -8.59
C PRO A 44 -0.04 6.05 -8.01
N SER A 45 0.45 4.93 -8.53
CA SER A 45 0.02 3.63 -8.02
C SER A 45 0.43 3.42 -6.58
N ALA A 46 1.68 3.71 -6.25
CA ALA A 46 2.18 3.54 -4.89
C ALA A 46 1.44 4.46 -3.92
N GLY A 47 1.20 5.69 -4.33
CA GLY A 47 0.49 6.64 -3.50
C GLY A 47 -0.94 6.18 -3.20
N GLU A 48 -1.64 5.70 -4.21
CA GLU A 48 -3.01 5.24 -4.03
C GLU A 48 -3.08 3.99 -3.15
N ILE A 49 -2.12 3.09 -3.28
CA ILE A 49 -2.07 1.92 -2.41
C ILE A 49 -1.85 2.35 -0.97
N LEU A 50 -0.84 3.18 -0.72
CA LEU A 50 -0.52 3.59 0.65
C LEU A 50 -1.62 4.44 1.27
N ALA A 51 -2.33 5.23 0.47
CA ALA A 51 -3.44 6.04 0.97
C ALA A 51 -4.55 5.18 1.57
N ARG A 52 -4.64 3.93 1.14
CA ARG A 52 -5.65 3.00 1.65
C ARG A 52 -5.12 2.11 2.76
N CYS A 53 -3.85 2.23 3.09
CA CYS A 53 -3.22 1.40 4.14
C CYS A 53 -3.33 2.10 5.49
N ASP A 54 -4.55 2.24 5.98
CA ASP A 54 -4.83 2.90 7.24
C ASP A 54 -5.26 1.93 8.36
N GLY A 55 -5.16 0.65 8.10
CA GLY A 55 -5.50 -0.36 9.10
C GLY A 55 -6.97 -0.72 9.12
N THR A 56 -7.82 -0.07 8.30
CA THR A 56 -9.26 -0.30 8.34
C THR A 56 -9.75 -1.19 7.21
N ARG A 57 -8.94 -1.41 6.17
CA ARG A 57 -9.33 -2.18 4.99
C ARG A 57 -8.48 -3.42 4.87
N GLU A 58 -9.13 -4.52 4.51
CA GLU A 58 -8.39 -5.71 4.15
C GLU A 58 -7.79 -5.54 2.77
N LEU A 59 -6.72 -6.28 2.51
CA LEU A 59 -5.98 -6.12 1.27
C LEU A 59 -6.84 -6.40 0.03
N ASP A 60 -7.74 -7.38 0.11
CA ASP A 60 -8.64 -7.66 -1.01
C ASP A 60 -9.54 -6.47 -1.32
N ASP A 61 -10.01 -5.77 -0.29
CA ASP A 61 -10.83 -4.57 -0.48
C ASP A 61 -10.02 -3.46 -1.13
N ILE A 62 -8.77 -3.32 -0.74
CA ILE A 62 -7.88 -2.34 -1.35
C ILE A 62 -7.70 -2.63 -2.84
N ILE A 63 -7.49 -3.90 -3.18
CA ILE A 63 -7.34 -4.31 -4.57
C ILE A 63 -8.59 -3.96 -5.37
N ASP A 64 -9.77 -4.26 -4.83
CA ASP A 64 -11.03 -3.96 -5.51
C ASP A 64 -11.19 -2.46 -5.74
N GLU A 65 -10.89 -1.65 -4.73
CA GLU A 65 -10.98 -0.20 -4.85
C GLU A 65 -10.02 0.32 -5.92
N LEU A 66 -8.82 -0.22 -5.98
CA LEU A 66 -7.82 0.22 -6.96
C LEU A 66 -8.21 -0.18 -8.38
N GLU A 67 -8.78 -1.37 -8.53
CA GLU A 67 -9.25 -1.82 -9.84
C GLU A 67 -10.35 -0.91 -10.34
N ASP A 68 -11.25 -0.49 -9.46
CA ASP A 68 -12.30 0.45 -9.81
C ASP A 68 -11.72 1.83 -10.15
N LEU A 69 -10.81 2.30 -9.32
CA LEU A 69 -10.23 3.64 -9.51
C LEU A 69 -9.50 3.76 -10.83
N PHE A 70 -8.73 2.73 -11.19
CA PHE A 70 -7.93 2.76 -12.42
C PHE A 70 -8.64 2.16 -13.61
N ASN A 71 -9.88 1.72 -13.42
CA ASN A 71 -10.66 1.04 -14.46
C ASN A 71 -9.83 -0.09 -15.06
N ALA A 72 -9.27 -0.92 -14.20
CA ALA A 72 -8.37 -2.00 -14.57
C ALA A 72 -8.78 -3.28 -13.87
N SER A 73 -8.19 -4.40 -14.30
CA SER A 73 -8.43 -5.68 -13.66
C SER A 73 -7.10 -6.39 -13.43
N ASN A 74 -7.13 -7.44 -12.63
CA ASN A 74 -5.96 -8.28 -12.39
C ASN A 74 -4.80 -7.53 -11.73
N LEU A 75 -5.12 -6.59 -10.82
CA LEU A 75 -4.10 -5.84 -10.12
C LEU A 75 -3.55 -6.54 -8.88
N ALA A 76 -4.14 -7.68 -8.49
CA ALA A 76 -3.78 -8.34 -7.23
C ALA A 76 -2.28 -8.61 -7.11
N ALA A 77 -1.68 -9.19 -8.15
CA ALA A 77 -0.25 -9.55 -8.10
C ALA A 77 0.62 -8.31 -7.93
N ASP A 78 0.30 -7.24 -8.63
CA ASP A 78 1.07 -6.00 -8.53
C ASP A 78 0.92 -5.37 -7.15
N VAL A 79 -0.29 -5.39 -6.59
CA VAL A 79 -0.53 -4.84 -5.26
C VAL A 79 0.21 -5.67 -4.21
N TYR A 80 0.12 -6.99 -4.28
CA TYR A 80 0.84 -7.87 -3.34
C TYR A 80 2.33 -7.61 -3.40
N ARG A 81 2.88 -7.47 -4.60
CA ARG A 81 4.31 -7.21 -4.78
C ARG A 81 4.70 -5.88 -4.14
N PHE A 82 3.88 -4.86 -4.34
CA PHE A 82 4.15 -3.56 -3.72
C PHE A 82 4.09 -3.64 -2.19
N ILE A 83 3.09 -4.32 -1.66
CA ILE A 83 2.93 -4.47 -0.20
C ILE A 83 4.14 -5.18 0.39
N ASP A 84 4.60 -6.27 -0.25
CA ASP A 84 5.79 -6.97 0.22
C ASP A 84 7.01 -6.06 0.21
N HIS A 85 7.15 -5.28 -0.84
CA HIS A 85 8.26 -4.35 -0.98
C HIS A 85 8.21 -3.27 0.11
N ALA A 86 7.03 -2.72 0.35
CA ALA A 86 6.85 -1.70 1.37
C ALA A 86 7.15 -2.26 2.77
N ARG A 87 6.76 -3.51 3.03
CA ARG A 87 7.09 -4.16 4.29
C ARG A 87 8.58 -4.36 4.45
N GLN A 88 9.26 -4.78 3.40
CA GLN A 88 10.72 -4.96 3.43
C GLN A 88 11.43 -3.65 3.71
N ARG A 89 10.88 -2.54 3.25
CA ARG A 89 11.45 -1.23 3.52
C ARG A 89 11.06 -0.68 4.88
N GLY A 90 10.19 -1.38 5.61
CA GLY A 90 9.76 -0.94 6.92
C GLY A 90 8.68 0.13 6.89
N TRP A 91 8.03 0.36 5.76
CA TRP A 91 6.97 1.37 5.66
C TRP A 91 5.66 0.87 6.26
N LEU A 92 5.36 -0.41 6.05
CA LEU A 92 4.15 -1.05 6.54
C LEU A 92 4.50 -2.09 7.59
N ASP A 93 3.60 -2.31 8.48
CA ASP A 93 3.77 -3.37 9.48
C ASP A 93 3.40 -4.75 8.95
#